data_567e58d2cafcf61dfe4f53a9636f7bac
#
_entry.id   567e58d2cafcf61dfe4f53a9636f7bac
#
_cell.length_a   1.000
_cell.length_b   1.000
_cell.length_c   1.000
_cell.angle_alpha   90.00
_cell.angle_beta   90.00
_cell.angle_gamma   90.00
#
_symmetry.space_group_name_H-M   'P 1'
#
loop_
_entity.id
_entity.type
_entity.pdbx_description
1 polymer ?
#
loop_
_entity_poly.entity_id
_entity_poly.type
_entity_poly.pdbx_seq_one_letter_code
_entity_poly.pdbx_strand_id
1 'polypeptide(L)'
;QRQMCIRDSLSRALLERAIEGGFNFADCVIAPDGCTMMNRCVENMELLKTMGEGNDKFFWQYMEIPLKADENGVALLKLQCENHILKPLHEKYGIDISDAAIRKAVEEHNEVCRILTEIGEMRKMENPPITGYEYHVLNLVSYTCPKALILPYLRETLAEIKKRKPEPEFPFRARVVVAGSEIDDPEFT
;
A
#
# COMPACT_ATOMS: atom_id res chain seq x y z
N GLN A 1 13.15 -8.35 -25.72
CA GLN A 1 12.91 -7.75 -24.38
C GLN A 1 11.69 -6.79 -24.38
N ARG A 2 11.55 -5.87 -25.37
CA ARG A 2 10.37 -4.98 -25.45
C ARG A 2 9.03 -5.73 -25.56
N GLN A 3 8.99 -6.87 -26.22
CA GLN A 3 7.75 -7.66 -26.38
C GLN A 3 7.31 -8.36 -25.10
N MET A 4 8.20 -8.68 -24.15
CA MET A 4 7.84 -9.26 -22.86
C MET A 4 7.16 -8.25 -21.93
N CYS A 5 7.66 -7.00 -21.89
CA CYS A 5 7.04 -5.92 -21.12
C CYS A 5 5.61 -5.58 -21.60
N ILE A 6 5.32 -5.82 -22.87
CA ILE A 6 3.98 -5.61 -23.47
C ILE A 6 2.99 -6.72 -23.10
N ARG A 7 3.44 -7.84 -22.53
CA ARG A 7 2.56 -8.99 -22.18
C ARG A 7 1.96 -8.93 -20.79
N ASP A 8 2.55 -8.17 -19.87
CA ASP A 8 1.99 -7.99 -18.53
C ASP A 8 0.74 -7.09 -18.61
N SER A 9 -0.40 -7.67 -18.37
CA SER A 9 -1.70 -6.99 -18.45
C SER A 9 -1.84 -5.88 -17.40
N LEU A 10 -1.34 -6.10 -16.17
CA LEU A 10 -1.40 -5.12 -15.09
C LEU A 10 -0.55 -3.88 -15.41
N SER A 11 0.72 -4.07 -15.77
CA SER A 11 1.62 -2.96 -16.12
C SER A 11 1.09 -2.16 -17.31
N ARG A 12 0.43 -2.81 -18.26
CA ARG A 12 -0.22 -2.13 -19.40
C ARG A 12 -1.43 -1.32 -18.97
N ALA A 13 -2.30 -1.89 -18.16
CA ALA A 13 -3.49 -1.20 -17.66
C ALA A 13 -3.11 0.02 -16.80
N LEU A 14 -2.08 -0.10 -15.98
CA LEU A 14 -1.55 1.03 -15.20
C LEU A 14 -0.99 2.14 -16.10
N LEU A 15 -0.23 1.79 -17.14
CA LEU A 15 0.31 2.77 -18.07
C LEU A 15 -0.81 3.44 -18.88
N GLU A 16 -1.80 2.68 -19.37
CA GLU A 16 -2.98 3.20 -20.04
C GLU A 16 -3.73 4.18 -19.14
N ARG A 17 -3.95 3.80 -17.89
CA ARG A 17 -4.58 4.67 -16.89
C ARG A 17 -3.77 5.94 -16.61
N ALA A 18 -2.44 5.87 -16.66
CA ALA A 18 -1.56 7.05 -16.55
C ALA A 18 -1.74 8.00 -17.74
N ILE A 19 -1.78 7.46 -18.97
CA ILE A 19 -2.00 8.24 -20.19
C ILE A 19 -3.38 8.93 -20.17
N GLU A 20 -4.40 8.26 -19.68
CA GLU A 20 -5.74 8.82 -19.49
C GLU A 20 -5.84 9.86 -18.37
N GLY A 21 -4.75 10.14 -17.66
CA GLY A 21 -4.72 11.10 -16.55
C GLY A 21 -5.25 10.57 -15.22
N GLY A 22 -5.49 9.26 -15.11
CA GLY A 22 -6.03 8.64 -13.91
C GLY A 22 -5.12 8.72 -12.68
N PHE A 23 -3.82 9.03 -12.87
CA PHE A 23 -2.83 9.24 -11.81
C PHE A 23 -2.35 10.68 -11.70
N ASN A 24 -3.03 11.66 -12.32
CA ASN A 24 -2.65 13.06 -12.24
C ASN A 24 -2.70 13.64 -10.82
N PHE A 25 -3.36 12.97 -9.88
CA PHE A 25 -3.34 13.29 -8.47
C PHE A 25 -2.04 12.87 -7.76
N ALA A 26 -1.26 11.95 -8.36
CA ALA A 26 -0.05 11.42 -7.73
C ALA A 26 1.11 12.41 -7.84
N ASP A 27 1.81 12.62 -6.75
CA ASP A 27 2.98 13.48 -6.69
C ASP A 27 4.28 12.72 -6.96
N CYS A 28 4.32 11.44 -6.59
CA CYS A 28 5.48 10.58 -6.85
C CYS A 28 5.08 9.10 -6.89
N VAL A 29 5.96 8.32 -7.50
CA VAL A 29 5.97 6.86 -7.42
C VAL A 29 7.34 6.39 -6.95
N ILE A 30 7.36 5.51 -5.96
CA ILE A 30 8.57 4.86 -5.46
C ILE A 30 8.47 3.39 -5.84
N ALA A 31 9.36 2.95 -6.72
CA ALA A 31 9.37 1.59 -7.25
C ALA A 31 10.50 0.77 -6.61
N PRO A 32 10.18 -0.24 -5.77
CA PRO A 32 11.19 -1.17 -5.30
C PRO A 32 11.61 -2.13 -6.40
N ASP A 33 12.87 -2.59 -6.35
CA ASP A 33 13.40 -3.61 -7.25
C ASP A 33 12.84 -5.01 -6.93
N GLY A 34 11.56 -5.17 -7.21
CA GLY A 34 10.87 -6.45 -6.98
C GLY A 34 10.25 -7.04 -8.24
N CYS A 35 9.95 -6.19 -9.23
CA CYS A 35 9.29 -6.59 -10.46
C CYS A 35 9.77 -5.76 -11.65
N THR A 36 10.56 -6.36 -12.53
CA THR A 36 11.09 -5.69 -13.73
C THR A 36 10.00 -5.11 -14.63
N MET A 37 8.83 -5.73 -14.69
CA MET A 37 7.70 -5.25 -15.49
C MET A 37 7.11 -3.97 -14.93
N MET A 38 6.94 -3.92 -13.61
CA MET A 38 6.45 -2.73 -12.91
C MET A 38 7.46 -1.59 -12.99
N ASN A 39 8.77 -1.86 -12.86
CA ASN A 39 9.81 -0.85 -13.03
C ASN A 39 9.73 -0.20 -14.41
N ARG A 40 9.51 -0.97 -15.47
CA ARG A 40 9.33 -0.44 -16.82
C ARG A 40 8.05 0.39 -16.97
N CYS A 41 6.98 0.01 -16.29
CA CYS A 41 5.76 0.80 -16.27
C CYS A 41 6.01 2.19 -15.66
N VAL A 42 6.66 2.24 -14.51
CA VAL A 42 6.97 3.49 -13.80
C VAL A 42 7.95 4.37 -14.58
N GLU A 43 8.99 3.81 -15.19
CA GLU A 43 9.89 4.53 -16.09
C GLU A 43 9.13 5.16 -17.27
N ASN A 44 8.15 4.46 -17.82
CA ASN A 44 7.33 5.01 -18.90
C ASN A 44 6.40 6.13 -18.40
N MET A 45 5.91 6.09 -17.16
CA MET A 45 5.17 7.20 -16.56
C MET A 45 6.04 8.46 -16.42
N GLU A 46 7.31 8.32 -16.06
CA GLU A 46 8.25 9.46 -16.03
C GLU A 46 8.51 10.01 -17.45
N LEU A 47 8.53 9.14 -18.45
CA LEU A 47 8.67 9.56 -19.85
C LEU A 47 7.47 10.40 -20.33
N LEU A 48 6.24 10.07 -19.92
CA LEU A 48 5.03 10.85 -20.26
C LEU A 48 5.16 12.30 -19.79
N LYS A 49 5.74 12.54 -18.63
CA LYS A 49 6.05 13.87 -18.14
C LYS A 49 6.96 14.66 -19.09
N THR A 50 7.99 14.02 -19.65
CA THR A 50 8.90 14.67 -20.61
C THR A 50 8.22 14.99 -21.94
N MET A 51 7.10 14.35 -22.24
CA MET A 51 6.26 14.62 -23.41
C MET A 51 5.22 15.72 -23.18
N GLY A 52 5.20 16.31 -21.98
CA GLY A 52 4.24 17.36 -21.61
C GLY A 52 2.89 16.82 -21.15
N GLU A 53 2.80 15.53 -20.90
CA GLU A 53 1.60 14.87 -20.38
C GLU A 53 1.77 14.58 -18.89
N GLY A 54 0.69 14.73 -18.09
CA GLY A 54 0.68 14.43 -16.66
C GLY A 54 1.05 15.62 -15.75
N ASN A 55 1.38 15.31 -14.50
CA ASN A 55 1.69 16.29 -13.45
C ASN A 55 3.16 16.76 -13.53
N ASP A 56 3.40 18.04 -13.73
CA ASP A 56 4.75 18.64 -13.80
C ASP A 56 5.61 18.40 -12.54
N LYS A 57 4.98 18.22 -11.38
CA LYS A 57 5.67 17.94 -10.12
C LYS A 57 5.93 16.45 -9.89
N PHE A 58 5.33 15.59 -10.69
CA PHE A 58 5.50 14.15 -10.58
C PHE A 58 6.99 13.77 -10.69
N PHE A 59 7.41 12.84 -9.86
CA PHE A 59 8.72 12.21 -9.95
C PHE A 59 8.64 10.74 -9.59
N TRP A 60 9.56 9.94 -10.10
CA TRP A 60 9.71 8.58 -9.66
C TRP A 60 11.11 8.35 -9.09
N GLN A 61 11.20 7.39 -8.21
CA GLN A 61 12.45 6.93 -7.61
C GLN A 61 12.49 5.41 -7.66
N TYR A 62 13.66 4.91 -8.01
CA TYR A 62 13.95 3.50 -7.96
C TYR A 62 14.67 3.19 -6.65
N MET A 63 14.27 2.13 -5.96
CA MET A 63 14.84 1.73 -4.70
C MET A 63 15.29 0.27 -4.74
N GLU A 64 16.57 0.02 -4.55
CA GLU A 64 17.10 -1.32 -4.43
C GLU A 64 16.72 -1.93 -3.08
N ILE A 65 16.20 -3.15 -3.11
CA ILE A 65 15.85 -3.92 -1.91
C ILE A 65 16.92 -4.97 -1.68
N PRO A 66 17.60 -4.98 -0.52
CA PRO A 66 18.62 -5.98 -0.22
C PRO A 66 18.00 -7.37 -0.11
N LEU A 67 18.64 -8.37 -0.72
CA LEU A 67 18.20 -9.77 -0.66
C LEU A 67 18.51 -10.45 0.69
N LYS A 68 19.47 -9.89 1.45
CA LYS A 68 19.88 -10.44 2.75
C LYS A 68 19.46 -9.50 3.88
N ALA A 69 18.88 -10.07 4.92
CA ALA A 69 18.51 -9.36 6.15
C ALA A 69 19.66 -9.38 7.18
N ASP A 70 20.87 -9.02 6.76
CA ASP A 70 22.03 -8.85 7.61
C ASP A 70 22.30 -7.35 7.90
N GLU A 71 23.34 -7.04 8.67
CA GLU A 71 23.70 -5.66 9.02
C GLU A 71 23.96 -4.79 7.78
N ASN A 72 24.60 -5.35 6.76
CA ASN A 72 24.86 -4.65 5.50
C ASN A 72 23.57 -4.38 4.73
N GLY A 73 22.65 -5.36 4.70
CA GLY A 73 21.34 -5.21 4.10
C GLY A 73 20.51 -4.11 4.78
N VAL A 74 20.52 -4.07 6.12
CA VAL A 74 19.85 -2.99 6.88
C VAL A 74 20.49 -1.63 6.58
N ALA A 75 21.82 -1.55 6.53
CA ALA A 75 22.52 -0.30 6.21
C ALA A 75 22.20 0.17 4.79
N LEU A 76 22.18 -0.75 3.81
CA LEU A 76 21.79 -0.43 2.44
C LEU A 76 20.34 0.05 2.37
N LEU A 77 19.39 -0.67 2.98
CA LEU A 77 17.98 -0.27 2.97
C LEU A 77 17.79 1.12 3.60
N LYS A 78 18.47 1.41 4.70
CA LYS A 78 18.46 2.74 5.32
C LYS A 78 18.92 3.81 4.33
N LEU A 79 20.05 3.59 3.66
CA LEU A 79 20.59 4.52 2.67
C LEU A 79 19.63 4.73 1.49
N GLN A 80 18.98 3.65 1.02
CA GLN A 80 17.97 3.70 -0.04
C GLN A 80 16.76 4.53 0.40
N CYS A 81 16.22 4.29 1.59
CA CYS A 81 15.12 5.08 2.14
C CYS A 81 15.47 6.57 2.29
N GLU A 82 16.65 6.88 2.80
CA GLU A 82 17.13 8.26 2.95
C GLU A 82 17.25 8.97 1.60
N ASN A 83 17.86 8.33 0.60
CA ASN A 83 18.16 8.96 -0.68
C ASN A 83 17.00 8.98 -1.66
N HIS A 84 16.16 7.93 -1.65
CA HIS A 84 15.09 7.75 -2.65
C HIS A 84 13.68 8.06 -2.13
N ILE A 85 13.52 8.22 -0.82
CA ILE A 85 12.22 8.56 -0.22
C ILE A 85 12.31 9.88 0.54
N LEU A 86 13.07 9.93 1.62
CA LEU A 86 13.02 11.03 2.57
C LEU A 86 13.55 12.34 1.97
N LYS A 87 14.76 12.33 1.40
CA LYS A 87 15.35 13.54 0.79
C LYS A 87 14.50 14.10 -0.35
N PRO A 88 14.08 13.32 -1.36
CA PRO A 88 13.26 13.84 -2.44
C PRO A 88 11.91 14.41 -1.97
N LEU A 89 11.27 13.79 -0.99
CA LEU A 89 10.03 14.29 -0.41
C LEU A 89 10.24 15.61 0.34
N HIS A 90 11.33 15.72 1.09
CA HIS A 90 11.70 16.96 1.76
C HIS A 90 12.02 18.09 0.76
N GLU A 91 12.87 17.82 -0.21
CA GLU A 91 13.33 18.80 -1.19
C GLU A 91 12.20 19.32 -2.10
N LYS A 92 11.30 18.43 -2.52
CA LYS A 92 10.22 18.79 -3.47
C LYS A 92 8.96 19.30 -2.79
N TYR A 93 8.62 18.78 -1.61
CA TYR A 93 7.34 19.04 -0.95
C TYR A 93 7.48 19.65 0.45
N GLY A 94 8.72 19.82 0.96
CA GLY A 94 8.94 20.40 2.30
C GLY A 94 8.47 19.49 3.44
N ILE A 95 8.35 18.19 3.22
CA ILE A 95 7.91 17.24 4.24
C ILE A 95 8.94 17.21 5.36
N ASP A 96 8.48 17.24 6.60
CA ASP A 96 9.34 17.09 7.78
C ASP A 96 9.86 15.65 7.88
N ILE A 97 11.19 15.51 7.76
CA ILE A 97 11.90 14.22 7.84
C ILE A 97 12.71 14.11 9.13
N SER A 98 12.41 14.91 10.14
CA SER A 98 13.07 14.80 11.46
C SER A 98 12.80 13.44 12.11
N ASP A 99 13.71 13.01 12.96
CA ASP A 99 13.55 11.75 13.72
C ASP A 99 12.24 11.72 14.51
N ALA A 100 11.77 12.85 14.98
CA ALA A 100 10.50 12.97 15.70
C ALA A 100 9.30 12.70 14.78
N ALA A 101 9.30 13.27 13.57
CA ALA A 101 8.26 13.06 12.57
C ALA A 101 8.22 11.62 12.09
N ILE A 102 9.39 11.05 11.80
CA ILE A 102 9.51 9.64 11.38
C ILE A 102 9.03 8.70 12.49
N ARG A 103 9.46 8.93 13.74
CA ARG A 103 9.02 8.12 14.90
C ARG A 103 7.51 8.15 15.06
N LYS A 104 6.90 9.33 14.97
CA LYS A 104 5.46 9.50 15.05
C LYS A 104 4.74 8.70 13.94
N ALA A 105 5.22 8.79 12.70
CA ALA A 105 4.65 8.06 11.58
C ALA A 105 4.75 6.52 11.78
N VAL A 106 5.88 6.04 12.32
CA VAL A 106 6.07 4.62 12.66
C VAL A 106 5.12 4.18 13.77
N GLU A 107 4.93 4.99 14.81
CA GLU A 107 3.99 4.69 15.90
C GLU A 107 2.55 4.61 15.41
N GLU A 108 2.12 5.56 14.58
CA GLU A 108 0.79 5.56 13.93
C GLU A 108 0.60 4.33 13.04
N HIS A 109 1.59 3.99 12.22
CA HIS A 109 1.55 2.80 11.38
C HIS A 109 1.44 1.52 12.21
N ASN A 110 2.27 1.38 13.24
CA ASN A 110 2.28 0.21 14.12
C ASN A 110 0.95 0.06 14.87
N GLU A 111 0.31 1.16 15.23
CA GLU A 111 -1.01 1.11 15.86
C GLU A 111 -2.08 0.61 14.88
N VAL A 112 -2.09 1.09 13.63
CA VAL A 112 -2.97 0.57 12.59
C VAL A 112 -2.76 -0.93 12.40
N CYS A 113 -1.52 -1.39 12.30
CA CYS A 113 -1.20 -2.81 12.16
C CYS A 113 -1.71 -3.64 13.34
N ARG A 114 -1.58 -3.14 14.58
CA ARG A 114 -2.10 -3.82 15.78
C ARG A 114 -3.61 -3.94 15.75
N ILE A 115 -4.33 -2.87 15.40
CA ILE A 115 -5.79 -2.87 15.28
C ILE A 115 -6.25 -3.88 14.23
N LEU A 116 -5.67 -3.84 13.03
CA LEU A 116 -6.01 -4.78 11.96
C LEU A 116 -5.69 -6.22 12.33
N THR A 117 -4.57 -6.47 13.01
CA THR A 117 -4.23 -7.80 13.51
C THR A 117 -5.27 -8.28 14.53
N GLU A 118 -5.66 -7.45 15.48
CA GLU A 118 -6.67 -7.79 16.46
C GLU A 118 -8.03 -8.12 15.83
N ILE A 119 -8.46 -7.32 14.85
CA ILE A 119 -9.67 -7.60 14.08
C ILE A 119 -9.52 -8.91 13.29
N GLY A 120 -8.35 -9.14 12.68
CA GLY A 120 -8.04 -10.37 11.96
C GLY A 120 -8.10 -11.62 12.84
N GLU A 121 -7.64 -11.54 14.08
CA GLU A 121 -7.75 -12.64 15.04
C GLU A 121 -9.21 -12.98 15.40
N MET A 122 -10.10 -11.99 15.44
CA MET A 122 -11.53 -12.23 15.67
C MET A 122 -12.19 -13.05 14.57
N ARG A 123 -11.62 -13.03 13.34
CA ARG A 123 -12.10 -13.88 12.23
C ARG A 123 -11.84 -15.36 12.43
N LYS A 124 -10.98 -15.74 13.38
CA LYS A 124 -10.70 -17.14 13.73
C LYS A 124 -11.72 -17.74 14.69
N MET A 125 -12.59 -16.91 15.26
CA MET A 125 -13.66 -17.38 16.15
C MET A 125 -14.61 -18.30 15.39
N GLU A 126 -15.31 -19.19 16.11
CA GLU A 126 -16.32 -20.09 15.54
C GLU A 126 -17.42 -19.29 14.82
N ASN A 127 -17.87 -18.22 15.43
CA ASN A 127 -18.81 -17.27 14.86
C ASN A 127 -18.15 -15.88 14.83
N PRO A 128 -17.50 -15.51 13.73
CA PRO A 128 -16.76 -14.25 13.63
C PRO A 128 -17.72 -13.05 13.62
N PRO A 129 -17.41 -11.97 14.35
CA PRO A 129 -18.23 -10.76 14.39
C PRO A 129 -18.02 -9.84 13.17
N ILE A 130 -17.17 -10.22 12.24
CA ILE A 130 -16.82 -9.46 11.03
C ILE A 130 -16.73 -10.39 9.84
N THR A 131 -17.22 -9.94 8.70
CA THR A 131 -17.13 -10.65 7.42
C THR A 131 -15.76 -10.50 6.77
N GLY A 132 -15.46 -11.35 5.75
CA GLY A 132 -14.30 -11.21 4.90
C GLY A 132 -14.29 -9.88 4.16
N TYR A 133 -15.43 -9.51 3.59
CA TYR A 133 -15.62 -8.23 2.90
C TYR A 133 -15.27 -7.03 3.78
N GLU A 134 -15.86 -6.92 4.97
CA GLU A 134 -15.59 -5.80 5.88
C GLU A 134 -14.10 -5.72 6.26
N TYR A 135 -13.48 -6.86 6.54
CA TYR A 135 -12.04 -6.91 6.86
C TYR A 135 -11.18 -6.50 5.68
N HIS A 136 -11.54 -6.90 4.46
CA HIS A 136 -10.84 -6.52 3.25
C HIS A 136 -10.93 -5.00 3.04
N VAL A 137 -12.11 -4.41 3.18
CA VAL A 137 -12.29 -2.95 3.09
C VAL A 137 -11.41 -2.21 4.10
N LEU A 138 -11.32 -2.69 5.36
CA LEU A 138 -10.43 -2.08 6.36
C LEU A 138 -8.95 -2.15 5.93
N ASN A 139 -8.53 -3.24 5.32
CA ASN A 139 -7.17 -3.36 4.79
C ASN A 139 -6.93 -2.37 3.63
N LEU A 140 -7.85 -2.27 2.66
CA LEU A 140 -7.73 -1.32 1.55
C LEU A 140 -7.64 0.12 2.05
N VAL A 141 -8.49 0.51 2.98
CA VAL A 141 -8.44 1.84 3.62
C VAL A 141 -7.09 2.06 4.31
N SER A 142 -6.55 1.03 4.95
CA SER A 142 -5.25 1.14 5.61
C SER A 142 -4.09 1.36 4.65
N TYR A 143 -4.17 0.90 3.41
CA TYR A 143 -3.14 1.12 2.38
C TYR A 143 -3.29 2.45 1.66
N THR A 144 -4.52 2.89 1.45
CA THR A 144 -4.81 4.06 0.59
C THR A 144 -4.92 5.38 1.33
N CYS A 145 -5.13 5.37 2.66
CA CYS A 145 -5.35 6.57 3.44
C CYS A 145 -4.20 6.87 4.43
N PRO A 146 -3.93 8.15 4.73
CA PRO A 146 -2.97 8.54 5.76
C PRO A 146 -3.35 7.95 7.13
N LYS A 147 -2.36 7.38 7.83
CA LYS A 147 -2.59 6.67 9.11
C LYS A 147 -3.21 7.58 10.17
N ALA A 148 -2.73 8.80 10.30
CA ALA A 148 -3.29 9.79 11.24
C ALA A 148 -4.78 10.06 11.01
N LEU A 149 -5.23 10.05 9.75
CA LEU A 149 -6.62 10.29 9.39
C LEU A 149 -7.53 9.11 9.78
N ILE A 150 -7.08 7.88 9.55
CA ILE A 150 -7.91 6.69 9.73
C ILE A 150 -7.90 6.13 11.17
N LEU A 151 -6.87 6.42 11.96
CA LEU A 151 -6.72 5.86 13.31
C LEU A 151 -7.92 6.08 14.23
N PRO A 152 -8.53 7.27 14.33
CA PRO A 152 -9.71 7.46 15.15
C PRO A 152 -10.86 6.53 14.75
N TYR A 153 -11.12 6.42 13.45
CA TYR A 153 -12.18 5.57 12.90
C TYR A 153 -11.90 4.08 13.11
N LEU A 154 -10.64 3.66 12.96
CA LEU A 154 -10.26 2.26 13.20
C LEU A 154 -10.42 1.87 14.68
N ARG A 155 -10.13 2.78 15.62
CA ARG A 155 -10.36 2.56 17.05
C ARG A 155 -11.85 2.39 17.36
N GLU A 156 -12.69 3.24 16.78
CA GLU A 156 -14.15 3.14 16.92
C GLU A 156 -14.69 1.85 16.29
N THR A 157 -14.22 1.51 15.09
CA THR A 157 -14.60 0.27 14.40
C THR A 157 -14.21 -0.96 15.21
N LEU A 158 -12.99 -1.00 15.76
CA LEU A 158 -12.56 -2.10 16.63
C LEU A 158 -13.47 -2.22 17.86
N ALA A 159 -13.80 -1.08 18.50
CA ALA A 159 -14.67 -1.06 19.68
C ALA A 159 -16.09 -1.53 19.33
N GLU A 160 -16.59 -1.22 18.14
CA GLU A 160 -17.89 -1.67 17.66
C GLU A 160 -17.90 -3.16 17.33
N ILE A 161 -16.89 -3.65 16.61
CA ILE A 161 -16.77 -5.08 16.28
C ILE A 161 -16.72 -5.94 17.57
N LYS A 162 -16.04 -5.49 18.61
CA LYS A 162 -16.00 -6.18 19.91
C LYS A 162 -17.36 -6.33 20.58
N LYS A 163 -18.32 -5.45 20.28
CA LYS A 163 -19.67 -5.49 20.83
C LYS A 163 -20.65 -6.27 19.97
N ARG A 164 -20.30 -6.52 18.70
CA ARG A 164 -21.19 -7.23 17.77
C ARG A 164 -21.45 -8.64 18.23
N LYS A 165 -22.69 -9.05 18.10
CA LYS A 165 -23.08 -10.46 18.23
C LYS A 165 -23.12 -11.07 16.84
N PRO A 166 -22.68 -12.33 16.66
CA PRO A 166 -22.79 -13.02 15.39
C PRO A 166 -24.27 -13.03 14.92
N GLU A 167 -24.50 -12.74 13.63
CA GLU A 167 -25.85 -12.77 13.07
C GLU A 167 -26.27 -14.22 12.81
N PRO A 168 -27.34 -14.71 13.43
CA PRO A 168 -27.78 -16.09 13.25
C PRO A 168 -28.34 -16.36 11.84
N GLU A 169 -28.76 -15.32 11.10
CA GLU A 169 -29.31 -15.44 9.75
C GLU A 169 -28.22 -15.74 8.69
N PHE A 170 -26.97 -15.44 8.97
CA PHE A 170 -25.83 -15.72 8.10
C PHE A 170 -24.84 -16.67 8.77
N PRO A 171 -25.22 -17.95 8.97
CA PRO A 171 -24.35 -18.90 9.61
C PRO A 171 -23.07 -19.08 8.80
N PHE A 172 -21.93 -19.04 9.49
CA PHE A 172 -20.64 -19.36 8.91
C PHE A 172 -20.65 -20.78 8.33
N ARG A 173 -20.37 -20.92 7.03
CA ARG A 173 -20.45 -22.20 6.33
C ARG A 173 -19.10 -22.89 6.19
N ALA A 174 -18.09 -22.13 5.80
CA ALA A 174 -16.74 -22.63 5.60
C ALA A 174 -15.72 -21.51 5.79
N ARG A 175 -14.54 -21.90 6.25
CA ARG A 175 -13.40 -21.00 6.29
C ARG A 175 -12.45 -21.38 5.16
N VAL A 176 -12.22 -20.46 4.25
CA VAL A 176 -11.33 -20.64 3.11
C VAL A 176 -10.15 -19.69 3.21
N VAL A 177 -9.02 -20.12 2.65
CA VAL A 177 -7.86 -19.26 2.46
C VAL A 177 -7.88 -18.77 1.02
N VAL A 178 -7.90 -17.45 0.84
CA VAL A 178 -7.70 -16.82 -0.46
C VAL A 178 -6.23 -16.46 -0.55
N ALA A 179 -5.54 -17.01 -1.54
CA ALA A 179 -4.11 -16.79 -1.76
C ALA A 179 -3.86 -16.36 -3.20
N GLY A 180 -3.09 -15.31 -3.37
CA GLY A 180 -2.74 -14.76 -4.67
C GLY A 180 -1.94 -13.47 -4.50
N SER A 181 -1.48 -12.88 -5.61
CA SER A 181 -0.88 -11.57 -5.56
C SER A 181 -1.96 -10.50 -5.63
N GLU A 182 -2.49 -9.83 -6.04
CA GLU A 182 -3.43 -8.71 -6.09
C GLU A 182 -4.89 -9.13 -5.90
N ILE A 183 -5.26 -9.25 -4.64
CA ILE A 183 -6.64 -9.46 -4.22
C ILE A 183 -7.12 -8.14 -3.62
N ASP A 184 -7.55 -7.22 -4.49
CA ASP A 184 -7.96 -5.86 -4.15
C ASP A 184 -9.46 -5.61 -4.29
N ASP A 185 -10.19 -6.54 -4.89
CA ASP A 185 -11.65 -6.47 -4.98
C ASP A 185 -12.29 -7.13 -3.74
N PRO A 186 -12.94 -6.35 -2.85
CA PRO A 186 -13.55 -6.90 -1.65
C PRO A 186 -14.73 -7.85 -1.92
N GLU A 187 -15.30 -7.85 -3.12
CA GLU A 187 -16.38 -8.78 -3.48
C GLU A 187 -15.89 -10.25 -3.60
N PHE A 188 -14.57 -10.48 -3.67
CA PHE A 188 -14.01 -11.82 -3.61
C PHE A 188 -13.91 -12.41 -2.18
N THR A 189 -14.14 -11.64 -1.16
CA THR A 189 -14.00 -12.01 0.25
C THR A 189 -15.27 -11.75 1.01
#